data_f1008bfcfb6212f8db0675c6da1a28dd
#
_entry.id   f1008bfcfb6212f8db0675c6da1a28dd
#
_cell.length_a   1.000
_cell.length_b   1.000
_cell.length_c   1.000
_cell.angle_alpha   90.00
_cell.angle_beta   90.00
_cell.angle_gamma   90.00
#
_symmetry.space_group_name_H-M   'P 1'
#
loop_
_entity.id
_entity.type
_entity.pdbx_description
1 polymer ?
#
loop_
_entity_poly.entity_id
_entity_poly.type
_entity_poly.pdbx_seq_one_letter_code
_entity_poly.pdbx_strand_id
1 'polypeptide(L)'
;MELTIEQALQQGVTAHKEGKLQDAERLYRAILQSQPGHPDANHNLGVLAVSVDKAEVALPLFKAALEANPKIEQFWLSYIDALIKVRQFANAEQVLKEARKQGVSADRLNSLAVHLSPNPQNPTVGVNPPQELINKLLGHYQSGMFAEAEKLALSITQDYPKHPFAWKVLGAVLQSMGRKSEAVAANQEAVALSPQDAEAQS
;
A
#
# COMPACT_ATOMS: atom_id res chain seq x y z
N MET A 1 14.46 -41.91 15.48
CA MET A 1 15.09 -41.37 14.24
C MET A 1 14.94 -39.84 14.30
N GLU A 2 16.03 -39.11 14.27
CA GLU A 2 15.95 -37.64 14.15
C GLU A 2 15.52 -37.28 12.73
N LEU A 3 14.60 -36.32 12.62
CA LEU A 3 14.14 -35.81 11.35
C LEU A 3 15.25 -34.99 10.68
N THR A 4 15.43 -35.10 9.37
CA THR A 4 16.23 -34.14 8.65
C THR A 4 15.50 -32.78 8.61
N ILE A 5 16.23 -31.69 8.34
CA ILE A 5 15.63 -30.34 8.23
C ILE A 5 14.55 -30.31 7.16
N GLU A 6 14.79 -30.94 6.02
CA GLU A 6 13.82 -31.05 4.92
C GLU A 6 12.56 -31.81 5.35
N GLN A 7 12.72 -32.93 6.07
CA GLN A 7 11.58 -33.68 6.59
C GLN A 7 10.80 -32.88 7.63
N ALA A 8 11.49 -32.17 8.53
CA ALA A 8 10.86 -31.31 9.52
C ALA A 8 10.11 -30.15 8.87
N LEU A 9 10.68 -29.53 7.83
CA LEU A 9 10.04 -28.48 7.06
C LEU A 9 8.77 -28.98 6.36
N GLN A 10 8.86 -30.12 5.67
CA GLN A 10 7.72 -30.74 4.97
C GLN A 10 6.59 -31.10 5.94
N GLN A 11 6.92 -31.68 7.10
CA GLN A 11 5.94 -32.00 8.12
C GLN A 11 5.32 -30.73 8.72
N GLY A 12 6.13 -29.68 8.94
CA GLY A 12 5.64 -28.38 9.41
C GLY A 12 4.64 -27.76 8.45
N VAL A 13 4.94 -27.76 7.14
CA VAL A 13 4.04 -27.29 6.10
C VAL A 13 2.74 -28.08 6.05
N THR A 14 2.83 -29.40 6.19
CA THR A 14 1.64 -30.29 6.22
C THR A 14 0.79 -29.99 7.46
N ALA A 15 1.40 -29.93 8.64
CA ALA A 15 0.70 -29.60 9.88
C ALA A 15 0.03 -28.21 9.81
N HIS A 16 0.69 -27.21 9.21
CA HIS A 16 0.13 -25.88 9.01
C HIS A 16 -1.11 -25.92 8.12
N LYS A 17 -1.06 -26.64 6.99
CA LYS A 17 -2.20 -26.81 6.07
C LYS A 17 -3.38 -27.53 6.72
N GLU A 18 -3.11 -28.46 7.64
CA GLU A 18 -4.12 -29.20 8.38
C GLU A 18 -4.67 -28.41 9.59
N GLY A 19 -4.20 -27.18 9.82
CA GLY A 19 -4.60 -26.37 10.97
C GLY A 19 -3.99 -26.78 12.30
N LYS A 20 -3.02 -27.71 12.31
CA LYS A 20 -2.26 -28.15 13.49
C LYS A 20 -1.15 -27.14 13.80
N LEU A 21 -1.55 -25.90 14.16
CA LEU A 21 -0.65 -24.76 14.25
C LEU A 21 0.48 -24.94 15.27
N GLN A 22 0.21 -25.61 16.42
CA GLN A 22 1.21 -25.87 17.45
C GLN A 22 2.29 -26.83 16.98
N ASP A 23 1.91 -27.88 16.25
CA ASP A 23 2.86 -28.82 15.66
C ASP A 23 3.73 -28.17 14.60
N ALA A 24 3.11 -27.36 13.74
CA ALA A 24 3.81 -26.58 12.72
C ALA A 24 4.83 -25.61 13.37
N GLU A 25 4.40 -24.85 14.39
CA GLU A 25 5.27 -23.93 15.11
C GLU A 25 6.47 -24.65 15.74
N ARG A 26 6.23 -25.77 16.40
CA ARG A 26 7.28 -26.59 17.03
C ARG A 26 8.32 -27.03 15.99
N LEU A 27 7.88 -27.51 14.85
CA LEU A 27 8.78 -27.98 13.78
C LEU A 27 9.59 -26.83 13.17
N TYR A 28 8.96 -25.69 12.86
CA TYR A 28 9.69 -24.53 12.34
C TYR A 28 10.69 -23.98 13.35
N ARG A 29 10.33 -23.90 14.65
CA ARG A 29 11.26 -23.48 15.69
C ARG A 29 12.43 -24.46 15.88
N ALA A 30 12.20 -25.76 15.77
CA ALA A 30 13.26 -26.76 15.84
C ALA A 30 14.27 -26.57 14.68
N ILE A 31 13.80 -26.28 13.47
CA ILE A 31 14.67 -25.95 12.34
C ILE A 31 15.48 -24.68 12.64
N LEU A 32 14.84 -23.61 13.15
CA LEU A 32 15.49 -22.35 13.43
C LEU A 32 16.47 -22.40 14.63
N GLN A 33 16.32 -23.36 15.53
CA GLN A 33 17.31 -23.63 16.56
C GLN A 33 18.63 -24.18 16.02
N SER A 34 18.57 -25.00 14.96
CA SER A 34 19.75 -25.53 14.29
C SER A 34 20.27 -24.64 13.17
N GLN A 35 19.36 -23.97 12.47
CA GLN A 35 19.65 -23.06 11.37
C GLN A 35 18.83 -21.76 11.48
N PRO A 36 19.29 -20.77 12.26
CA PRO A 36 18.55 -19.52 12.50
C PRO A 36 18.22 -18.74 11.23
N GLY A 37 19.06 -18.84 10.18
CA GLY A 37 18.88 -18.19 8.88
C GLY A 37 18.11 -19.04 7.86
N HIS A 38 17.47 -20.15 8.23
CA HIS A 38 16.76 -20.98 7.25
C HIS A 38 15.58 -20.20 6.62
N PRO A 39 15.60 -19.92 5.30
CA PRO A 39 14.66 -18.98 4.69
C PRO A 39 13.21 -19.43 4.80
N ASP A 40 12.92 -20.68 4.41
CA ASP A 40 11.54 -21.19 4.41
C ASP A 40 10.98 -21.38 5.82
N ALA A 41 11.81 -21.77 6.79
CA ALA A 41 11.36 -21.92 8.18
C ALA A 41 11.01 -20.56 8.80
N ASN A 42 11.83 -19.53 8.55
CA ASN A 42 11.53 -18.15 8.96
C ASN A 42 10.25 -17.67 8.29
N HIS A 43 10.13 -17.82 6.95
CA HIS A 43 8.93 -17.39 6.24
C HIS A 43 7.66 -18.09 6.74
N ASN A 44 7.68 -19.43 6.87
CA ASN A 44 6.51 -20.20 7.27
C ASN A 44 6.10 -19.93 8.73
N LEU A 45 7.07 -19.74 9.62
CA LEU A 45 6.79 -19.33 11.01
C LEU A 45 6.18 -17.90 11.04
N GLY A 46 6.66 -17.00 10.18
CA GLY A 46 6.08 -15.68 10.00
C GLY A 46 4.62 -15.74 9.50
N VAL A 47 4.34 -16.56 8.48
CA VAL A 47 2.97 -16.78 7.97
C VAL A 47 2.06 -17.34 9.07
N LEU A 48 2.55 -18.29 9.86
CA LEU A 48 1.82 -18.83 10.99
C LEU A 48 1.53 -17.76 12.04
N ALA A 49 2.50 -16.91 12.38
CA ALA A 49 2.29 -15.80 13.31
C ALA A 49 1.21 -14.82 12.81
N VAL A 50 1.21 -14.49 11.52
CA VAL A 50 0.17 -13.64 10.91
C VAL A 50 -1.20 -14.32 10.98
N SER A 51 -1.30 -15.63 10.78
CA SER A 51 -2.57 -16.37 10.81
C SER A 51 -3.24 -16.40 12.19
N VAL A 52 -2.45 -16.18 13.25
CA VAL A 52 -2.94 -16.09 14.65
C VAL A 52 -2.93 -14.63 15.15
N ASP A 53 -3.03 -13.67 14.24
CA ASP A 53 -3.12 -12.24 14.51
C ASP A 53 -1.92 -11.64 15.27
N LYS A 54 -0.73 -12.22 15.08
CA LYS A 54 0.55 -11.77 15.65
C LYS A 54 1.50 -11.23 14.58
N ALA A 55 1.00 -10.32 13.75
CA ALA A 55 1.74 -9.80 12.61
C ALA A 55 3.05 -9.09 13.02
N GLU A 56 3.10 -8.44 14.19
CA GLU A 56 4.33 -7.80 14.70
C GLU A 56 5.47 -8.82 14.92
N VAL A 57 5.14 -10.02 15.43
CA VAL A 57 6.10 -11.10 15.65
C VAL A 57 6.61 -11.68 14.32
N ALA A 58 5.82 -11.58 13.26
CA ALA A 58 6.20 -12.06 11.94
C ALA A 58 7.26 -11.17 11.25
N LEU A 59 7.34 -9.87 11.56
CA LEU A 59 8.21 -8.93 10.86
C LEU A 59 9.70 -9.35 10.88
N PRO A 60 10.32 -9.65 12.04
CA PRO A 60 11.71 -10.09 12.07
C PRO A 60 11.94 -11.41 11.34
N LEU A 61 10.93 -12.31 11.34
CA LEU A 61 10.99 -13.59 10.65
C LEU A 61 10.99 -13.41 9.12
N PHE A 62 10.07 -12.58 8.59
CA PHE A 62 10.06 -12.26 7.16
C PHE A 62 11.32 -11.54 6.72
N LYS A 63 11.84 -10.64 7.54
CA LYS A 63 13.10 -9.96 7.27
C LYS A 63 14.25 -10.95 7.18
N ALA A 64 14.37 -11.89 8.12
CA ALA A 64 15.39 -12.94 8.09
C ALA A 64 15.26 -13.85 6.86
N ALA A 65 14.04 -14.20 6.45
CA ALA A 65 13.80 -14.97 5.22
C ALA A 65 14.29 -14.22 3.96
N LEU A 66 14.02 -12.92 3.86
CA LEU A 66 14.48 -12.07 2.77
C LEU A 66 16.00 -11.90 2.73
N GLU A 67 16.63 -11.70 3.87
CA GLU A 67 18.09 -11.59 3.99
C GLU A 67 18.77 -12.88 3.54
N ALA A 68 18.17 -14.04 3.86
CA ALA A 68 18.69 -15.35 3.48
C ALA A 68 18.47 -15.67 1.99
N ASN A 69 17.32 -15.27 1.41
CA ASN A 69 17.01 -15.52 0.00
C ASN A 69 16.10 -14.43 -0.61
N PRO A 70 16.67 -13.33 -1.11
CA PRO A 70 15.90 -12.22 -1.69
C PRO A 70 15.26 -12.53 -3.05
N LYS A 71 15.59 -13.68 -3.67
CA LYS A 71 15.05 -14.05 -4.98
C LYS A 71 13.65 -14.63 -4.95
N ILE A 72 13.16 -14.99 -3.75
CA ILE A 72 11.82 -15.55 -3.60
C ILE A 72 10.81 -14.42 -3.46
N GLU A 73 10.01 -14.20 -4.51
CA GLU A 73 8.99 -13.17 -4.60
C GLU A 73 8.01 -13.20 -3.42
N GLN A 74 7.58 -14.40 -2.99
CA GLN A 74 6.62 -14.57 -1.91
C GLN A 74 7.09 -13.98 -0.58
N PHE A 75 8.40 -13.95 -0.32
CA PHE A 75 8.95 -13.39 0.91
C PHE A 75 8.74 -11.87 0.97
N TRP A 76 8.95 -11.19 -0.16
CA TRP A 76 8.65 -9.76 -0.30
C TRP A 76 7.19 -9.45 -0.05
N LEU A 77 6.31 -10.20 -0.70
CA LEU A 77 4.87 -9.99 -0.59
C LEU A 77 4.37 -10.20 0.84
N SER A 78 4.82 -11.27 1.51
CA SER A 78 4.44 -11.56 2.89
C SER A 78 4.97 -10.50 3.87
N TYR A 79 6.18 -9.98 3.65
CA TYR A 79 6.75 -8.93 4.50
C TYR A 79 6.01 -7.62 4.35
N ILE A 80 5.72 -7.20 3.10
CA ILE A 80 4.95 -5.97 2.82
C ILE A 80 3.54 -6.07 3.42
N ASP A 81 2.84 -7.21 3.23
CA ASP A 81 1.51 -7.42 3.80
C ASP A 81 1.51 -7.35 5.33
N ALA A 82 2.51 -7.96 5.99
CA ALA A 82 2.64 -7.89 7.44
C ALA A 82 2.91 -6.45 7.93
N LEU A 83 3.76 -5.67 7.23
CA LEU A 83 4.01 -4.26 7.55
C LEU A 83 2.73 -3.41 7.41
N ILE A 84 1.92 -3.67 6.39
CA ILE A 84 0.61 -3.01 6.20
C ILE A 84 -0.34 -3.35 7.35
N LYS A 85 -0.43 -4.62 7.75
CA LYS A 85 -1.30 -5.07 8.85
C LYS A 85 -0.95 -4.40 10.17
N VAL A 86 0.33 -4.19 10.47
CA VAL A 86 0.77 -3.46 11.66
C VAL A 86 0.84 -1.94 11.47
N ARG A 87 0.32 -1.43 10.36
CA ARG A 87 0.26 0.00 9.99
C ARG A 87 1.64 0.68 9.89
N GLN A 88 2.69 -0.06 9.62
CA GLN A 88 4.03 0.48 9.35
C GLN A 88 4.16 0.89 7.87
N PHE A 89 3.32 1.82 7.41
CA PHE A 89 3.18 2.18 6.00
C PHE A 89 4.47 2.72 5.39
N ALA A 90 5.24 3.54 6.10
CA ALA A 90 6.51 4.07 5.62
C ALA A 90 7.54 2.95 5.35
N ASN A 91 7.62 1.96 6.25
CA ASN A 91 8.48 0.80 6.07
C ASN A 91 7.99 -0.08 4.91
N ALA A 92 6.68 -0.28 4.79
CA ALA A 92 6.09 -1.05 3.69
C ALA A 92 6.37 -0.40 2.33
N GLU A 93 6.29 0.93 2.20
CA GLU A 93 6.67 1.66 0.98
C GLU A 93 8.14 1.47 0.63
N GLN A 94 9.03 1.52 1.61
CA GLN A 94 10.46 1.32 1.40
C GLN A 94 10.74 -0.11 0.89
N VAL A 95 10.17 -1.11 1.54
CA VAL A 95 10.31 -2.53 1.14
C VAL A 95 9.71 -2.77 -0.25
N LEU A 96 8.56 -2.15 -0.57
CA LEU A 96 7.93 -2.22 -1.88
C LEU A 96 8.82 -1.64 -2.99
N LYS A 97 9.49 -0.50 -2.74
CA LYS A 97 10.46 0.08 -3.68
C LYS A 97 11.63 -0.86 -3.92
N GLU A 98 12.12 -1.51 -2.87
CA GLU A 98 13.22 -2.47 -2.99
C GLU A 98 12.80 -3.74 -3.73
N ALA A 99 11.61 -4.28 -3.44
CA ALA A 99 11.03 -5.42 -4.15
C ALA A 99 10.92 -5.17 -5.66
N ARG A 100 10.53 -3.96 -6.07
CA ARG A 100 10.50 -3.56 -7.50
C ARG A 100 11.89 -3.63 -8.15
N LYS A 101 12.94 -3.19 -7.45
CA LYS A 101 14.33 -3.27 -7.95
C LYS A 101 14.80 -4.72 -8.08
N GLN A 102 14.32 -5.61 -7.22
CA GLN A 102 14.63 -7.04 -7.24
C GLN A 102 13.83 -7.82 -8.31
N GLY A 103 12.95 -7.15 -9.06
CA GLY A 103 12.20 -7.75 -10.15
C GLY A 103 10.92 -8.49 -9.72
N VAL A 104 10.42 -8.23 -8.51
CA VAL A 104 9.12 -8.76 -8.06
C VAL A 104 8.01 -8.22 -8.96
N SER A 105 7.02 -9.07 -9.27
CA SER A 105 5.90 -8.76 -10.17
C SER A 105 5.21 -7.43 -9.82
N ALA A 106 5.16 -6.52 -10.80
CA ALA A 106 4.56 -5.20 -10.64
C ALA A 106 3.07 -5.30 -10.26
N ASP A 107 2.33 -6.23 -10.84
CA ASP A 107 0.90 -6.41 -10.59
C ASP A 107 0.63 -6.81 -9.14
N ARG A 108 1.42 -7.74 -8.60
CA ARG A 108 1.32 -8.17 -7.21
C ARG A 108 1.69 -7.05 -6.24
N LEU A 109 2.74 -6.30 -6.55
CA LEU A 109 3.15 -5.14 -5.73
C LEU A 109 2.13 -4.02 -5.78
N ASN A 110 1.51 -3.76 -6.93
CA ASN A 110 0.45 -2.75 -7.06
C ASN A 110 -0.79 -3.13 -6.25
N SER A 111 -1.15 -4.41 -6.21
CA SER A 111 -2.25 -4.91 -5.36
C SER A 111 -2.01 -4.63 -3.87
N LEU A 112 -0.77 -4.76 -3.40
CA LEU A 112 -0.41 -4.42 -2.01
C LEU A 112 -0.30 -2.89 -1.79
N ALA A 113 0.19 -2.15 -2.79
CA ALA A 113 0.33 -0.70 -2.72
C ALA A 113 -1.00 0.02 -2.47
N VAL A 114 -2.11 -0.54 -2.95
CA VAL A 114 -3.47 -0.05 -2.67
C VAL A 114 -3.75 0.04 -1.16
N HIS A 115 -3.19 -0.88 -0.37
CA HIS A 115 -3.39 -0.93 1.09
C HIS A 115 -2.41 -0.06 1.90
N LEU A 116 -1.45 0.58 1.23
CA LEU A 116 -0.50 1.49 1.88
C LEU A 116 -1.09 2.86 2.20
N SER A 117 -2.21 3.20 1.57
CA SER A 117 -2.93 4.44 1.89
C SER A 117 -3.62 4.32 3.24
N PRO A 118 -3.49 5.32 4.12
CA PRO A 118 -4.12 5.32 5.43
C PRO A 118 -5.67 5.35 5.38
N ASN A 119 -6.24 5.46 4.18
CA ASN A 119 -7.67 5.39 3.95
C ASN A 119 -8.02 4.19 3.07
N PRO A 120 -8.53 3.06 3.65
CA PRO A 120 -8.91 1.88 2.88
C PRO A 120 -10.12 2.10 1.93
N GLN A 121 -10.76 3.27 1.98
CA GLN A 121 -11.81 3.68 1.05
C GLN A 121 -11.27 4.48 -0.14
N ASN A 122 -9.93 4.73 -0.17
CA ASN A 122 -9.33 5.47 -1.26
C ASN A 122 -8.03 4.81 -1.73
N PRO A 123 -8.09 3.96 -2.77
CA PRO A 123 -6.97 3.14 -3.22
C PRO A 123 -5.88 3.89 -3.99
N THR A 124 -5.91 5.21 -4.04
CA THR A 124 -5.02 5.97 -4.90
C THR A 124 -4.46 7.22 -4.21
N VAL A 125 -3.43 7.05 -3.38
CA VAL A 125 -2.42 8.10 -3.31
C VAL A 125 -1.42 7.87 -4.45
N GLY A 126 -1.94 7.81 -5.65
CA GLY A 126 -1.19 8.07 -6.87
C GLY A 126 -0.99 9.58 -6.98
N VAL A 127 0.09 10.00 -7.63
CA VAL A 127 0.36 11.43 -7.89
C VAL A 127 -0.79 12.09 -8.67
N ASN A 128 -1.63 11.28 -9.33
CA ASN A 128 -2.76 11.74 -10.16
C ASN A 128 -4.05 10.96 -9.85
N PRO A 129 -5.19 11.64 -9.79
CA PRO A 129 -6.50 10.99 -9.72
C PRO A 129 -6.80 10.18 -10.99
N PRO A 130 -7.59 9.10 -10.90
CA PRO A 130 -8.03 8.33 -12.05
C PRO A 130 -8.69 9.24 -13.09
N GLN A 131 -8.40 8.99 -14.37
CA GLN A 131 -8.95 9.81 -15.47
C GLN A 131 -10.48 9.83 -15.48
N GLU A 132 -11.13 8.76 -15.02
CA GLU A 132 -12.59 8.69 -14.89
C GLU A 132 -13.15 9.72 -13.90
N LEU A 133 -12.47 9.92 -12.74
CA LEU A 133 -12.87 10.93 -11.76
C LEU A 133 -12.69 12.35 -12.32
N ILE A 134 -11.60 12.59 -13.05
CA ILE A 134 -11.35 13.85 -13.73
C ILE A 134 -12.44 14.12 -14.77
N ASN A 135 -12.75 13.14 -15.63
CA ASN A 135 -13.79 13.26 -16.66
C ASN A 135 -15.18 13.50 -16.04
N LYS A 136 -15.49 12.79 -14.94
CA LYS A 136 -16.75 12.96 -14.21
C LYS A 136 -16.86 14.37 -13.59
N LEU A 137 -15.77 14.84 -12.97
CA LEU A 137 -15.71 16.19 -12.39
C LEU A 137 -15.94 17.26 -13.46
N LEU A 138 -15.26 17.16 -14.61
CA LEU A 138 -15.46 18.07 -15.74
C LEU A 138 -16.88 17.99 -16.29
N GLY A 139 -17.45 16.78 -16.42
CA GLY A 139 -18.82 16.58 -16.88
C GLY A 139 -19.84 17.30 -15.98
N HIS A 140 -19.72 17.17 -14.65
CA HIS A 140 -20.59 17.90 -13.71
C HIS A 140 -20.44 19.42 -13.84
N TYR A 141 -19.20 19.92 -13.93
CA TYR A 141 -18.93 21.33 -14.08
C TYR A 141 -19.53 21.90 -15.39
N GLN A 142 -19.29 21.21 -16.53
CA GLN A 142 -19.78 21.64 -17.85
C GLN A 142 -21.31 21.58 -17.95
N SER A 143 -21.95 20.66 -17.24
CA SER A 143 -23.41 20.52 -17.18
C SER A 143 -24.06 21.49 -16.19
N GLY A 144 -23.30 22.36 -15.53
CA GLY A 144 -23.81 23.30 -14.53
C GLY A 144 -24.25 22.66 -13.22
N MET A 145 -23.89 21.39 -13.00
CA MET A 145 -24.17 20.66 -11.76
C MET A 145 -23.11 21.02 -10.71
N PHE A 146 -23.13 22.27 -10.26
CA PHE A 146 -22.06 22.82 -9.42
C PHE A 146 -21.99 22.19 -8.03
N ALA A 147 -23.11 21.77 -7.44
CA ALA A 147 -23.12 21.11 -6.15
C ALA A 147 -22.45 19.72 -6.20
N GLU A 148 -22.71 18.95 -7.24
CA GLU A 148 -22.09 17.64 -7.47
C GLU A 148 -20.62 17.79 -7.85
N ALA A 149 -20.29 18.82 -8.66
CA ALA A 149 -18.92 19.15 -9.01
C ALA A 149 -18.10 19.57 -7.77
N GLU A 150 -18.66 20.41 -6.88
CA GLU A 150 -18.02 20.79 -5.61
C GLU A 150 -17.72 19.57 -4.75
N LYS A 151 -18.74 18.74 -4.51
CA LYS A 151 -18.59 17.52 -3.68
C LYS A 151 -17.50 16.61 -4.22
N LEU A 152 -17.46 16.41 -5.54
CA LEU A 152 -16.46 15.55 -6.18
C LEU A 152 -15.08 16.21 -6.16
N ALA A 153 -14.97 17.52 -6.39
CA ALA A 153 -13.71 18.24 -6.32
C ALA A 153 -13.12 18.23 -4.93
N LEU A 154 -13.92 18.43 -3.87
CA LEU A 154 -13.49 18.33 -2.48
C LEU A 154 -12.99 16.92 -2.16
N SER A 155 -13.69 15.88 -2.60
CA SER A 155 -13.20 14.51 -2.42
C SER A 155 -11.84 14.32 -3.10
N ILE A 156 -11.68 14.78 -4.35
CA ILE A 156 -10.42 14.64 -5.08
C ILE A 156 -9.30 15.47 -4.41
N THR A 157 -9.56 16.67 -3.90
CA THR A 157 -8.53 17.46 -3.20
C THR A 157 -8.13 16.85 -1.85
N GLN A 158 -9.02 16.14 -1.17
CA GLN A 158 -8.69 15.37 0.04
C GLN A 158 -7.85 14.13 -0.28
N ASP A 159 -8.19 13.43 -1.36
CA ASP A 159 -7.56 12.18 -1.76
C ASP A 159 -6.24 12.42 -2.51
N TYR A 160 -6.16 13.51 -3.26
CA TYR A 160 -5.02 13.93 -4.10
C TYR A 160 -4.61 15.38 -3.83
N PRO A 161 -4.20 15.72 -2.59
CA PRO A 161 -3.96 17.12 -2.18
C PRO A 161 -2.88 17.84 -2.98
N LYS A 162 -1.98 17.09 -3.62
CA LYS A 162 -0.90 17.63 -4.47
C LYS A 162 -1.26 17.72 -5.96
N HIS A 163 -2.50 17.43 -6.34
CA HIS A 163 -2.92 17.49 -7.74
C HIS A 163 -3.54 18.84 -8.07
N PRO A 164 -2.86 19.73 -8.83
CA PRO A 164 -3.27 21.13 -9.02
C PRO A 164 -4.60 21.28 -9.76
N PHE A 165 -4.93 20.34 -10.66
CA PHE A 165 -6.14 20.40 -11.46
C PHE A 165 -7.43 20.35 -10.61
N ALA A 166 -7.47 19.51 -9.57
CA ALA A 166 -8.64 19.40 -8.70
C ALA A 166 -8.90 20.71 -7.96
N TRP A 167 -7.85 21.37 -7.48
CA TRP A 167 -7.93 22.69 -6.86
C TRP A 167 -8.38 23.79 -7.87
N LYS A 168 -7.89 23.75 -9.11
CA LYS A 168 -8.35 24.66 -10.17
C LYS A 168 -9.85 24.52 -10.43
N VAL A 169 -10.35 23.29 -10.57
CA VAL A 169 -11.78 23.06 -10.84
C VAL A 169 -12.62 23.42 -9.62
N LEU A 170 -12.16 23.13 -8.41
CA LEU A 170 -12.84 23.55 -7.18
C LEU A 170 -12.98 25.08 -7.12
N GLY A 171 -11.91 25.82 -7.44
CA GLY A 171 -11.94 27.28 -7.51
C GLY A 171 -12.95 27.80 -8.53
N ALA A 172 -13.00 27.21 -9.73
CA ALA A 172 -13.95 27.58 -10.78
C ALA A 172 -15.41 27.29 -10.38
N VAL A 173 -15.66 26.14 -9.74
CA VAL A 173 -16.99 25.77 -9.21
C VAL A 173 -17.44 26.75 -8.14
N LEU A 174 -16.59 27.04 -7.15
CA LEU A 174 -16.89 27.98 -6.06
C LEU A 174 -17.15 29.40 -6.60
N GLN A 175 -16.39 29.82 -7.62
CA GLN A 175 -16.62 31.10 -8.29
C GLN A 175 -17.99 31.15 -8.97
N SER A 176 -18.37 30.07 -9.69
CA SER A 176 -19.68 29.96 -10.35
C SER A 176 -20.85 29.97 -9.35
N MET A 177 -20.62 29.47 -8.12
CA MET A 177 -21.57 29.51 -7.02
C MET A 177 -21.57 30.84 -6.24
N GLY A 178 -20.75 31.82 -6.63
CA GLY A 178 -20.64 33.12 -5.96
C GLY A 178 -19.82 33.14 -4.68
N ARG A 179 -19.18 32.03 -4.31
CA ARG A 179 -18.37 31.88 -3.07
C ARG A 179 -16.92 32.34 -3.31
N LYS A 180 -16.76 33.67 -3.58
CA LYS A 180 -15.50 34.25 -4.05
C LYS A 180 -14.32 34.06 -3.10
N SER A 181 -14.51 34.16 -1.79
CA SER A 181 -13.43 34.01 -0.81
C SER A 181 -12.85 32.61 -0.79
N GLU A 182 -13.71 31.59 -0.89
CA GLU A 182 -13.30 30.20 -0.94
C GLU A 182 -12.69 29.82 -2.29
N ALA A 183 -13.19 30.41 -3.37
CA ALA A 183 -12.59 30.26 -4.71
C ALA A 183 -11.14 30.78 -4.75
N VAL A 184 -10.87 31.92 -4.10
CA VAL A 184 -9.50 32.46 -3.99
C VAL A 184 -8.59 31.50 -3.23
N ALA A 185 -9.04 30.93 -2.11
CA ALA A 185 -8.25 29.97 -1.36
C ALA A 185 -7.91 28.70 -2.19
N ALA A 186 -8.91 28.14 -2.88
CA ALA A 186 -8.69 26.98 -3.76
C ALA A 186 -7.73 27.28 -4.90
N ASN A 187 -7.83 28.46 -5.52
CA ASN A 187 -6.93 28.87 -6.59
C ASN A 187 -5.50 29.12 -6.08
N GLN A 188 -5.32 29.64 -4.87
CA GLN A 188 -3.99 29.80 -4.27
C GLN A 188 -3.30 28.44 -4.05
N GLU A 189 -4.04 27.43 -3.60
CA GLU A 189 -3.51 26.05 -3.50
C GLU A 189 -3.12 25.50 -4.89
N ALA A 190 -3.93 25.72 -5.91
CA ALA A 190 -3.62 25.29 -7.27
C ALA A 190 -2.33 25.94 -7.81
N VAL A 191 -2.13 27.24 -7.58
CA VAL A 191 -0.93 27.99 -7.99
C VAL A 191 0.30 27.53 -7.20
N ALA A 192 0.18 27.31 -5.90
CA ALA A 192 1.28 26.79 -5.07
C ALA A 192 1.78 25.42 -5.54
N LEU A 193 0.89 24.60 -6.11
CA LEU A 193 1.22 23.27 -6.64
C LEU A 193 1.76 23.27 -8.07
N SER A 194 1.51 24.33 -8.86
CA SER A 194 1.97 24.47 -10.24
C SER A 194 2.40 25.92 -10.54
N PRO A 195 3.53 26.37 -10.01
CA PRO A 195 3.99 27.74 -10.20
C PRO A 195 4.30 28.09 -11.67
N GLN A 196 4.66 27.11 -12.49
CA GLN A 196 4.95 27.32 -13.92
C GLN A 196 3.70 27.61 -14.77
N ASP A 197 2.51 27.17 -14.36
CA ASP A 197 1.27 27.49 -15.06
C ASP A 197 0.79 28.92 -14.80
N ALA A 198 1.26 29.55 -13.73
CA ALA A 198 0.90 30.92 -13.37
C ALA A 198 1.63 31.97 -14.23
N GLU A 199 2.85 31.67 -14.70
CA GLU A 199 3.63 32.57 -15.56
C GLU A 199 3.11 32.59 -17.02
N ALA A 200 2.40 31.56 -17.46
CA ALA A 200 1.84 31.47 -18.81
C ALA A 200 0.54 32.30 -19.03
N GLN A 201 -0.01 32.90 -17.97
CA GLN A 201 -1.27 33.68 -17.99
C GLN A 201 -1.07 35.16 -17.62
N SER A 202 0.17 35.63 -17.60
CA SER A 202 0.50 37.06 -17.41
C SER A 202 0.81 37.74 -18.79
#